data_f4866b230770d6b688b3da091d901421
#
_entry.id   f4866b230770d6b688b3da091d901421
#
_cell.length_a   1.000
_cell.length_b   1.000
_cell.length_c   1.000
_cell.angle_alpha   90.00
_cell.angle_beta   90.00
_cell.angle_gamma   90.00
#
_symmetry.space_group_name_H-M   'P 1'
#
loop_
_entity.id
_entity.type
_entity.pdbx_description
1 polymer ?
#
loop_
_entity_poly.entity_id
_entity_poly.type
_entity_poly.pdbx_seq_one_letter_code
_entity_poly.pdbx_strand_id
1 'polypeptide(L)'
;MFQSVEGMLQLSEEKGLPLWRVVMEDDMIDRSVTEEESFKMMTQMYQAMKEADEGYDKELQSSSRLVGGDGAKMEQAIGEGKVSSGTFIGKVMARAIKMGESNACMKRIVAAPTAGSCGVIPAVLISMEEKDGYSQQKMIEALFVSAGIGEVISERASISGAQGGCQAEIGAASAMAAAAVTY
;
A
#
# COMPACT_ATOMS: atom_id res chain seq x y z
N MET A 1 5.31 6.29 18.97
CA MET A 1 5.04 7.19 17.81
C MET A 1 6.32 7.87 17.36
N PHE A 2 6.74 7.62 16.10
CA PHE A 2 8.03 8.05 15.57
C PHE A 2 8.00 9.49 15.06
N GLN A 3 8.99 10.29 15.47
CA GLN A 3 9.12 11.69 15.04
C GLN A 3 9.94 11.84 13.74
N SER A 4 10.75 10.83 13.39
CA SER A 4 11.59 10.84 12.18
C SER A 4 12.02 9.44 11.76
N VAL A 5 12.34 9.29 10.48
CA VAL A 5 12.92 8.05 9.94
C VAL A 5 14.28 7.76 10.59
N GLU A 6 15.09 8.79 10.83
CA GLU A 6 16.37 8.66 11.53
C GLU A 6 16.19 8.08 12.93
N GLY A 7 15.20 8.55 13.69
CA GLY A 7 14.89 8.02 15.01
C GLY A 7 14.43 6.55 14.99
N MET A 8 13.67 6.15 13.97
CA MET A 8 13.31 4.74 13.75
C MET A 8 14.55 3.87 13.50
N LEU A 9 15.47 4.34 12.65
CA LEU A 9 16.70 3.62 12.31
C LEU A 9 17.63 3.51 13.52
N GLN A 10 17.81 4.60 14.28
CA GLN A 10 18.59 4.60 15.52
C GLN A 10 18.02 3.59 16.54
N LEU A 11 16.71 3.58 16.74
CA LEU A 11 16.07 2.62 17.65
C LEU A 11 16.23 1.17 17.18
N SER A 12 16.19 0.94 15.86
CA SER A 12 16.46 -0.37 15.25
C SER A 12 17.90 -0.85 15.56
N GLU A 13 18.87 0.04 15.40
CA GLU A 13 20.29 -0.24 15.72
C GLU A 13 20.51 -0.47 17.22
N GLU A 14 19.98 0.40 18.08
CA GLU A 14 20.10 0.31 19.54
C GLU A 14 19.52 -0.99 20.10
N LYS A 15 18.36 -1.43 19.56
CA LYS A 15 17.72 -2.68 19.98
C LYS A 15 18.28 -3.93 19.29
N GLY A 16 19.04 -3.77 18.21
CA GLY A 16 19.49 -4.88 17.37
C GLY A 16 18.32 -5.62 16.70
N LEU A 17 17.21 -4.93 16.43
CA LEU A 17 16.01 -5.48 15.84
C LEU A 17 15.82 -4.98 14.39
N PRO A 18 15.25 -5.77 13.50
CA PRO A 18 14.89 -5.28 12.17
C PRO A 18 13.82 -4.18 12.26
N LEU A 19 13.85 -3.25 11.31
CA LEU A 19 13.00 -2.04 11.32
C LEU A 19 11.50 -2.36 11.46
N TRP A 20 11.01 -3.37 10.75
CA TRP A 20 9.61 -3.78 10.84
C TRP A 20 9.19 -4.17 12.27
N ARG A 21 10.13 -4.80 13.01
CA ARG A 21 9.88 -5.22 14.38
C ARG A 21 9.75 -4.03 15.32
N VAL A 22 10.60 -3.03 15.13
CA VAL A 22 10.55 -1.77 15.90
C VAL A 22 9.23 -1.05 15.67
N VAL A 23 8.77 -1.00 14.41
CA VAL A 23 7.45 -0.41 14.08
C VAL A 23 6.31 -1.22 14.71
N MET A 24 6.38 -2.55 14.67
CA MET A 24 5.37 -3.40 15.30
C MET A 24 5.33 -3.23 16.82
N GLU A 25 6.49 -3.09 17.48
CA GLU A 25 6.55 -2.81 18.93
C GLU A 25 5.90 -1.48 19.30
N ASP A 26 6.09 -0.45 18.48
CA ASP A 26 5.43 0.85 18.67
C ASP A 26 3.90 0.73 18.50
N ASP A 27 3.43 0.05 17.46
CA ASP A 27 2.02 -0.27 17.23
C ASP A 27 1.40 -1.04 18.42
N MET A 28 2.14 -2.00 18.98
CA MET A 28 1.69 -2.76 20.16
C MET A 28 1.48 -1.86 21.37
N ILE A 29 2.38 -0.90 21.59
CA ILE A 29 2.29 0.06 22.71
C ILE A 29 1.11 1.01 22.48
N ASP A 30 1.03 1.59 21.31
CA ASP A 30 0.03 2.62 20.96
C ASP A 30 -1.40 2.09 21.06
N ARG A 31 -1.63 0.87 20.59
CA ARG A 31 -2.93 0.21 20.60
C ARG A 31 -3.19 -0.69 21.81
N SER A 32 -2.19 -0.87 22.69
CA SER A 32 -2.25 -1.79 23.84
C SER A 32 -2.65 -3.22 23.42
N VAL A 33 -2.02 -3.74 22.39
CA VAL A 33 -2.26 -5.10 21.83
C VAL A 33 -1.01 -5.98 21.99
N THR A 34 -1.22 -7.29 21.91
CA THR A 34 -0.12 -8.26 21.90
C THR A 34 0.55 -8.34 20.54
N GLU A 35 1.72 -8.95 20.48
CA GLU A 35 2.45 -9.23 19.24
C GLU A 35 1.58 -10.02 18.24
N GLU A 36 0.96 -11.09 18.73
CA GLU A 36 0.10 -11.93 17.90
C GLU A 36 -1.08 -11.15 17.30
N GLU A 37 -1.71 -10.29 18.09
CA GLU A 37 -2.80 -9.44 17.64
C GLU A 37 -2.35 -8.41 16.62
N SER A 38 -1.22 -7.73 16.83
CA SER A 38 -0.65 -6.75 15.90
C SER A 38 -0.31 -7.41 14.56
N PHE A 39 0.43 -8.53 14.60
CA PHE A 39 0.80 -9.26 13.38
C PHE A 39 -0.41 -9.81 12.64
N LYS A 40 -1.40 -10.35 13.36
CA LYS A 40 -2.66 -10.83 12.78
C LYS A 40 -3.44 -9.71 12.10
N MET A 41 -3.52 -8.54 12.71
CA MET A 41 -4.22 -7.40 12.10
C MET A 41 -3.54 -6.93 10.81
N MET A 42 -2.21 -6.85 10.77
CA MET A 42 -1.48 -6.52 9.56
C MET A 42 -1.65 -7.60 8.47
N THR A 43 -1.68 -8.88 8.88
CA THR A 43 -2.00 -10.00 7.97
C THR A 43 -3.40 -9.85 7.36
N GLN A 44 -4.39 -9.52 8.16
CA GLN A 44 -5.76 -9.28 7.69
C GLN A 44 -5.84 -8.09 6.75
N MET A 45 -5.07 -7.04 7.02
CA MET A 45 -4.97 -5.86 6.15
C MET A 45 -4.42 -6.24 4.77
N TYR A 46 -3.31 -7.00 4.75
CA TYR A 46 -2.73 -7.47 3.48
C TYR A 46 -3.67 -8.40 2.71
N GLN A 47 -4.33 -9.32 3.43
CA GLN A 47 -5.32 -10.20 2.82
C GLN A 47 -6.49 -9.40 2.21
N ALA A 48 -6.97 -8.37 2.90
CA ALA A 48 -8.00 -7.49 2.37
C ALA A 48 -7.55 -6.71 1.12
N MET A 49 -6.26 -6.34 1.03
CA MET A 49 -5.70 -5.75 -0.19
C MET A 49 -5.73 -6.74 -1.37
N LYS A 50 -5.37 -8.01 -1.14
CA LYS A 50 -5.42 -9.06 -2.17
C LYS A 50 -6.86 -9.35 -2.61
N GLU A 51 -7.78 -9.48 -1.66
CA GLU A 51 -9.21 -9.68 -1.95
C GLU A 51 -9.80 -8.51 -2.76
N ALA A 52 -9.37 -7.28 -2.50
CA ALA A 52 -9.81 -6.12 -3.26
C ALA A 52 -9.26 -6.14 -4.70
N ASP A 53 -8.02 -6.58 -4.91
CA ASP A 53 -7.41 -6.76 -6.22
C ASP A 53 -8.13 -7.85 -7.04
N GLU A 54 -8.33 -9.03 -6.43
CA GLU A 54 -9.04 -10.17 -7.03
C GLU A 54 -10.51 -9.87 -7.32
N GLY A 55 -11.13 -9.04 -6.49
CA GLY A 55 -12.54 -8.65 -6.59
C GLY A 55 -12.82 -7.55 -7.62
N TYR A 56 -11.83 -7.15 -8.44
CA TYR A 56 -12.03 -6.17 -9.50
C TYR A 56 -13.04 -6.64 -10.53
N ASP A 57 -13.95 -5.78 -10.91
CA ASP A 57 -14.97 -6.05 -11.94
C ASP A 57 -14.91 -4.95 -13.01
N LYS A 58 -14.47 -5.34 -14.21
CA LYS A 58 -14.27 -4.45 -15.35
C LYS A 58 -15.57 -3.90 -15.94
N GLU A 59 -16.71 -4.51 -15.63
CA GLU A 59 -18.02 -4.08 -16.14
C GLU A 59 -18.65 -3.00 -15.25
N LEU A 60 -18.12 -2.81 -14.02
CA LEU A 60 -18.63 -1.79 -13.13
C LEU A 60 -18.20 -0.40 -13.57
N GLN A 61 -19.11 0.54 -13.33
CA GLN A 61 -18.84 1.96 -13.51
C GLN A 61 -19.27 2.75 -12.28
N SER A 62 -18.55 3.83 -11.99
CA SER A 62 -18.92 4.78 -10.95
C SER A 62 -20.31 5.39 -11.22
N SER A 63 -20.94 5.94 -10.18
CA SER A 63 -22.25 6.59 -10.31
C SER A 63 -22.26 7.71 -11.34
N SER A 64 -21.13 8.40 -11.54
CA SER A 64 -20.96 9.44 -12.57
C SER A 64 -20.74 8.86 -13.98
N ARG A 65 -20.48 7.55 -14.11
CA ARG A 65 -20.06 6.86 -15.34
C ARG A 65 -18.76 7.38 -15.97
N LEU A 66 -17.94 8.10 -15.19
CA LEU A 66 -16.66 8.65 -15.68
C LEU A 66 -15.47 7.72 -15.35
N VAL A 67 -15.66 6.75 -14.47
CA VAL A 67 -14.60 5.85 -13.99
C VAL A 67 -15.08 4.40 -14.08
N GLY A 68 -14.25 3.52 -14.65
CA GLY A 68 -14.49 2.09 -14.76
C GLY A 68 -13.97 1.49 -16.07
N GLY A 69 -13.33 0.33 -15.98
CA GLY A 69 -12.85 -0.48 -17.10
C GLY A 69 -11.48 -0.09 -17.67
N ASP A 70 -10.84 0.96 -17.18
CA ASP A 70 -9.52 1.39 -17.69
C ASP A 70 -8.38 0.47 -17.18
N GLY A 71 -8.51 -0.10 -16.00
CA GLY A 71 -7.60 -1.12 -15.51
C GLY A 71 -7.56 -2.36 -16.42
N ALA A 72 -8.72 -2.81 -16.89
CA ALA A 72 -8.80 -3.92 -17.83
C ALA A 72 -8.23 -3.57 -19.22
N LYS A 73 -8.45 -2.35 -19.71
CA LYS A 73 -7.83 -1.86 -20.95
C LYS A 73 -6.31 -1.82 -20.85
N MET A 74 -5.79 -1.40 -19.68
CA MET A 74 -4.36 -1.40 -19.42
C MET A 74 -3.79 -2.83 -19.41
N GLU A 75 -4.46 -3.79 -18.79
CA GLU A 75 -4.07 -5.20 -18.85
C GLU A 75 -4.04 -5.74 -20.28
N GLN A 76 -5.05 -5.43 -21.08
CA GLN A 76 -5.06 -5.81 -22.50
C GLN A 76 -3.87 -5.21 -23.25
N ALA A 77 -3.58 -3.92 -23.05
CA ALA A 77 -2.44 -3.26 -23.68
C ALA A 77 -1.08 -3.87 -23.27
N ILE A 78 -0.96 -4.34 -22.03
CA ILE A 78 0.21 -5.09 -21.55
C ILE A 78 0.35 -6.42 -22.29
N GLY A 79 -0.76 -7.19 -22.41
CA GLY A 79 -0.78 -8.46 -23.13
C GLY A 79 -0.43 -8.32 -24.61
N GLU A 80 -0.77 -7.20 -25.22
CA GLU A 80 -0.46 -6.86 -26.61
C GLU A 80 0.94 -6.24 -26.80
N GLY A 81 1.71 -6.06 -25.74
CA GLY A 81 3.05 -5.47 -25.80
C GLY A 81 3.08 -3.97 -26.13
N LYS A 82 1.97 -3.27 -25.92
CA LYS A 82 1.79 -1.84 -26.27
C LYS A 82 2.22 -0.87 -25.16
N VAL A 83 2.77 -1.35 -24.05
CA VAL A 83 3.19 -0.52 -22.92
C VAL A 83 4.70 -0.25 -22.97
N SER A 84 5.07 1.01 -23.04
CA SER A 84 6.49 1.44 -23.06
C SER A 84 7.22 1.25 -21.74
N SER A 85 6.48 1.16 -20.61
CA SER A 85 7.03 0.98 -19.25
C SER A 85 7.55 -0.45 -18.98
N GLY A 86 7.35 -1.39 -19.93
CA GLY A 86 7.63 -2.80 -19.72
C GLY A 86 6.53 -3.51 -18.88
N THR A 87 6.58 -4.84 -18.90
CA THR A 87 5.50 -5.68 -18.35
C THR A 87 5.29 -5.50 -16.85
N PHE A 88 6.36 -5.42 -16.06
CA PHE A 88 6.25 -5.32 -14.60
C PHE A 88 5.61 -4.00 -14.17
N ILE A 89 6.16 -2.88 -14.59
CA ILE A 89 5.60 -1.56 -14.26
C ILE A 89 4.19 -1.41 -14.83
N GLY A 90 3.96 -1.92 -16.04
CA GLY A 90 2.61 -1.97 -16.61
C GLY A 90 1.61 -2.68 -15.70
N LYS A 91 1.95 -3.85 -15.16
CA LYS A 91 1.10 -4.59 -14.20
C LYS A 91 0.85 -3.80 -12.91
N VAL A 92 1.87 -3.17 -12.34
CA VAL A 92 1.71 -2.29 -11.17
C VAL A 92 0.72 -1.16 -11.47
N MET A 93 0.87 -0.50 -12.62
CA MET A 93 -0.04 0.56 -13.05
C MET A 93 -1.48 0.06 -13.23
N ALA A 94 -1.67 -1.07 -13.93
CA ALA A 94 -2.99 -1.67 -14.13
C ALA A 94 -3.68 -2.00 -12.80
N ARG A 95 -2.94 -2.60 -11.86
CA ARG A 95 -3.42 -2.93 -10.52
C ARG A 95 -3.81 -1.68 -9.72
N ALA A 96 -2.99 -0.63 -9.78
CA ALA A 96 -3.30 0.64 -9.11
C ALA A 96 -4.58 1.29 -9.67
N ILE A 97 -4.76 1.26 -11.00
CA ILE A 97 -5.97 1.76 -11.67
C ILE A 97 -7.19 0.95 -11.23
N LYS A 98 -7.12 -0.39 -11.26
CA LYS A 98 -8.20 -1.28 -10.81
C LYS A 98 -8.66 -0.98 -9.38
N MET A 99 -7.71 -0.76 -8.46
CA MET A 99 -8.03 -0.37 -7.08
C MET A 99 -8.75 0.97 -7.02
N GLY A 100 -8.27 1.96 -7.76
CA GLY A 100 -8.91 3.27 -7.88
C GLY A 100 -10.32 3.19 -8.44
N GLU A 101 -10.53 2.37 -9.47
CA GLU A 101 -11.85 2.10 -10.05
C GLU A 101 -12.76 1.37 -9.07
N SER A 102 -12.25 0.37 -8.35
CA SER A 102 -12.99 -0.33 -7.30
C SER A 102 -13.47 0.64 -6.22
N ASN A 103 -12.60 1.56 -5.77
CA ASN A 103 -12.95 2.61 -4.83
C ASN A 103 -14.05 3.54 -5.40
N ALA A 104 -13.91 4.01 -6.64
CA ALA A 104 -14.90 4.88 -7.29
C ALA A 104 -16.25 4.18 -7.51
N CYS A 105 -16.25 2.86 -7.65
CA CYS A 105 -17.43 2.01 -7.77
C CYS A 105 -17.98 1.52 -6.42
N MET A 106 -17.52 2.11 -5.29
CA MET A 106 -17.98 1.79 -3.93
C MET A 106 -17.72 0.32 -3.51
N LYS A 107 -16.71 -0.33 -4.08
CA LYS A 107 -16.25 -1.64 -3.64
C LYS A 107 -15.36 -1.49 -2.40
N ARG A 108 -15.19 -2.59 -1.67
CA ARG A 108 -14.27 -2.62 -0.54
C ARG A 108 -12.82 -2.46 -1.02
N ILE A 109 -12.11 -1.52 -0.39
CA ILE A 109 -10.67 -1.30 -0.55
C ILE A 109 -10.03 -1.11 0.83
N VAL A 110 -8.70 -1.12 0.87
CA VAL A 110 -7.94 -0.73 2.06
C VAL A 110 -7.44 0.69 1.87
N ALA A 111 -7.82 1.59 2.77
CA ALA A 111 -7.31 2.96 2.79
C ALA A 111 -5.89 2.95 3.40
N ALA A 112 -4.86 3.10 2.59
CA ALA A 112 -3.46 3.07 3.03
C ALA A 112 -2.61 4.08 2.22
N PRO A 113 -2.31 5.28 2.78
CA PRO A 113 -2.82 5.82 4.03
C PRO A 113 -4.25 6.37 3.94
N THR A 114 -4.76 6.66 2.74
CA THR A 114 -6.11 7.21 2.51
C THR A 114 -6.85 6.43 1.42
N ALA A 115 -8.16 6.62 1.32
CA ALA A 115 -8.95 6.02 0.26
C ALA A 115 -8.54 6.53 -1.15
N GLY A 116 -8.11 7.79 -1.27
CA GLY A 116 -7.66 8.37 -2.53
C GLY A 116 -6.34 7.78 -3.06
N SER A 117 -5.56 7.16 -2.20
CA SER A 117 -4.29 6.49 -2.55
C SER A 117 -4.32 4.97 -2.41
N CYS A 118 -5.50 4.36 -2.23
CA CYS A 118 -5.70 2.94 -1.94
C CYS A 118 -5.07 1.97 -2.95
N GLY A 119 -4.76 2.43 -4.14
CA GLY A 119 -4.16 1.62 -5.19
C GLY A 119 -2.64 1.49 -5.11
N VAL A 120 -1.92 2.40 -4.43
CA VAL A 120 -0.46 2.49 -4.53
C VAL A 120 0.23 1.32 -3.83
N ILE A 121 0.02 1.15 -2.53
CA ILE A 121 0.69 0.11 -1.73
C ILE A 121 0.31 -1.30 -2.20
N PRO A 122 -1.00 -1.64 -2.38
CA PRO A 122 -1.37 -2.97 -2.85
C PRO A 122 -0.81 -3.29 -4.23
N ALA A 123 -0.84 -2.33 -5.18
CA ALA A 123 -0.33 -2.56 -6.53
C ALA A 123 1.16 -2.91 -6.54
N VAL A 124 1.95 -2.23 -5.72
CA VAL A 124 3.38 -2.49 -5.61
C VAL A 124 3.64 -3.84 -4.93
N LEU A 125 3.11 -4.03 -3.72
CA LEU A 125 3.42 -5.22 -2.91
C LEU A 125 2.92 -6.52 -3.54
N ILE A 126 1.68 -6.56 -4.03
CA ILE A 126 1.13 -7.77 -4.66
C ILE A 126 1.91 -8.09 -5.95
N SER A 127 2.29 -7.07 -6.73
CA SER A 127 3.08 -7.29 -7.95
C SER A 127 4.50 -7.78 -7.65
N MET A 128 5.10 -7.35 -6.54
CA MET A 128 6.40 -7.85 -6.08
C MET A 128 6.29 -9.30 -5.57
N GLU A 129 5.27 -9.60 -4.76
CA GLU A 129 5.00 -10.97 -4.29
C GLU A 129 4.89 -11.94 -5.48
N GLU A 130 4.08 -11.57 -6.49
CA GLU A 130 3.89 -12.40 -7.69
C GLU A 130 5.15 -12.55 -8.54
N LYS A 131 5.92 -11.48 -8.69
CA LYS A 131 7.11 -11.49 -9.55
C LYS A 131 8.26 -12.28 -8.94
N ASP A 132 8.53 -12.05 -7.66
CA ASP A 132 9.76 -12.50 -7.00
C ASP A 132 9.51 -13.68 -6.03
N GLY A 133 8.24 -14.07 -5.82
CA GLY A 133 7.87 -15.23 -4.99
C GLY A 133 8.10 -15.03 -3.49
N TYR A 134 8.03 -13.78 -3.02
CA TYR A 134 8.19 -13.49 -1.59
C TYR A 134 7.14 -14.21 -0.73
N SER A 135 7.52 -14.59 0.49
CA SER A 135 6.57 -15.16 1.43
C SER A 135 5.58 -14.10 1.95
N GLN A 136 4.39 -14.54 2.32
CA GLN A 136 3.40 -13.67 2.96
C GLN A 136 3.97 -12.97 4.20
N GLN A 137 4.79 -13.67 4.98
CA GLN A 137 5.46 -13.07 6.14
C GLN A 137 6.32 -11.86 5.73
N LYS A 138 7.13 -12.00 4.67
CA LYS A 138 7.96 -10.90 4.16
C LYS A 138 7.11 -9.70 3.70
N MET A 139 5.96 -9.95 3.09
CA MET A 139 5.03 -8.87 2.70
C MET A 139 4.44 -8.16 3.90
N ILE A 140 4.14 -8.88 4.98
CA ILE A 140 3.62 -8.30 6.23
C ILE A 140 4.71 -7.47 6.92
N GLU A 141 5.94 -7.95 6.98
CA GLU A 141 7.10 -7.21 7.48
C GLU A 141 7.31 -5.90 6.70
N ALA A 142 7.24 -5.96 5.37
CA ALA A 142 7.32 -4.78 4.50
C ALA A 142 6.17 -3.79 4.72
N LEU A 143 4.95 -4.29 5.03
CA LEU A 143 3.82 -3.44 5.39
C LEU A 143 4.03 -2.72 6.72
N PHE A 144 4.65 -3.35 7.73
CA PHE A 144 5.02 -2.66 8.95
C PHE A 144 6.02 -1.51 8.67
N VAL A 145 7.04 -1.76 7.86
CA VAL A 145 7.98 -0.71 7.43
C VAL A 145 7.22 0.43 6.73
N SER A 146 6.34 0.09 5.81
CA SER A 146 5.45 1.04 5.13
C SER A 146 4.64 1.88 6.12
N ALA A 147 4.04 1.24 7.12
CA ALA A 147 3.24 1.91 8.15
C ALA A 147 4.08 2.89 8.98
N GLY A 148 5.29 2.51 9.40
CA GLY A 148 6.19 3.40 10.14
C GLY A 148 6.58 4.66 9.35
N ILE A 149 6.81 4.53 8.05
CA ILE A 149 7.04 5.71 7.19
C ILE A 149 5.77 6.56 7.08
N GLY A 150 4.61 5.94 6.95
CA GLY A 150 3.32 6.65 6.94
C GLY A 150 3.06 7.42 8.22
N GLU A 151 3.41 6.86 9.36
CA GLU A 151 3.34 7.50 10.67
C GLU A 151 4.21 8.76 10.74
N VAL A 152 5.49 8.66 10.36
CA VAL A 152 6.40 9.81 10.33
C VAL A 152 5.87 10.92 9.42
N ILE A 153 5.31 10.56 8.26
CA ILE A 153 4.71 11.55 7.35
C ILE A 153 3.50 12.22 7.99
N SER A 154 2.65 11.44 8.65
CA SER A 154 1.44 11.93 9.32
C SER A 154 1.75 12.91 10.44
N GLU A 155 2.85 12.69 11.17
CA GLU A 155 3.30 13.58 12.25
C GLU A 155 3.89 14.91 11.74
N ARG A 156 4.48 14.91 10.55
CA ARG A 156 5.23 16.07 10.03
C ARG A 156 4.54 16.82 8.89
N ALA A 157 3.57 16.19 8.27
CA ALA A 157 2.88 16.73 7.11
C ALA A 157 1.43 16.23 7.07
N SER A 158 0.61 16.80 6.20
CA SER A 158 -0.72 16.27 5.95
C SER A 158 -0.67 15.12 4.94
N ILE A 159 -1.33 14.01 5.27
CA ILE A 159 -1.59 12.89 4.36
C ILE A 159 -2.97 12.98 3.70
N SER A 160 -3.77 13.96 4.08
CA SER A 160 -5.14 14.13 3.61
C SER A 160 -5.20 14.99 2.35
N GLY A 161 -5.93 14.53 1.33
CA GLY A 161 -6.21 15.31 0.13
C GLY A 161 -6.96 16.62 0.40
N ALA A 162 -7.77 16.67 1.47
CA ALA A 162 -8.49 17.86 1.89
C ALA A 162 -7.58 19.00 2.37
N GLN A 163 -6.42 18.66 2.94
CA GLN A 163 -5.46 19.65 3.46
C GLN A 163 -4.28 19.84 2.51
N GLY A 164 -3.67 18.75 2.04
CA GLY A 164 -2.44 18.77 1.23
C GLY A 164 -2.65 18.57 -0.27
N GLY A 165 -3.91 18.33 -0.71
CA GLY A 165 -4.23 17.98 -2.08
C GLY A 165 -3.92 16.53 -2.44
N CYS A 166 -4.30 16.11 -3.64
CA CYS A 166 -4.07 14.75 -4.14
C CYS A 166 -2.58 14.34 -4.13
N GLN A 167 -1.67 15.31 -4.30
CA GLN A 167 -0.23 15.04 -4.29
C GLN A 167 0.26 14.63 -2.89
N ALA A 168 -0.33 15.14 -1.82
CA ALA A 168 -0.01 14.69 -0.46
C ALA A 168 -0.42 13.22 -0.25
N GLU A 169 -1.61 12.83 -0.70
CA GLU A 169 -2.09 11.45 -0.60
C GLU A 169 -1.20 10.47 -1.39
N ILE A 170 -1.00 10.75 -2.67
CA ILE A 170 -0.21 9.88 -3.57
C ILE A 170 1.26 9.91 -3.18
N GLY A 171 1.80 11.07 -2.78
CA GLY A 171 3.18 11.22 -2.33
C GLY A 171 3.46 10.41 -1.08
N ALA A 172 2.57 10.48 -0.07
CA ALA A 172 2.67 9.68 1.15
C ALA A 172 2.64 8.17 0.83
N ALA A 173 1.64 7.72 0.07
CA ALA A 173 1.53 6.31 -0.31
C ALA A 173 2.74 5.82 -1.14
N SER A 174 3.28 6.67 -2.01
CA SER A 174 4.47 6.34 -2.81
C SER A 174 5.72 6.21 -1.95
N ALA A 175 5.92 7.10 -0.97
CA ALA A 175 7.02 7.01 -0.02
C ALA A 175 6.90 5.74 0.85
N MET A 176 5.70 5.43 1.32
CA MET A 176 5.39 4.21 2.06
C MET A 176 5.68 2.95 1.24
N ALA A 177 5.25 2.91 -0.02
CA ALA A 177 5.52 1.80 -0.93
C ALA A 177 7.02 1.67 -1.25
N ALA A 178 7.73 2.78 -1.47
CA ALA A 178 9.17 2.77 -1.71
C ALA A 178 9.94 2.18 -0.52
N ALA A 179 9.58 2.56 0.71
CA ALA A 179 10.17 1.99 1.92
C ALA A 179 9.94 0.47 2.02
N ALA A 180 8.72 0.01 1.72
CA ALA A 180 8.40 -1.41 1.71
C ALA A 180 9.21 -2.20 0.66
N VAL A 181 9.48 -1.61 -0.50
CA VAL A 181 10.27 -2.26 -1.58
C VAL A 181 11.75 -2.31 -1.24
N THR A 182 12.28 -1.33 -0.50
CA THR A 182 13.70 -1.27 -0.12
C THR A 182 14.03 -2.14 1.09
N TYR A 183 13.04 -2.58 1.84
CA TYR A 183 13.16 -3.52 2.94
C TYR A 183 13.36 -4.94 2.46
#